data_57e30caed32837abca327ff8a7616209
#
_entry.id   57e30caed32837abca327ff8a7616209
#
_cell.length_a   1.000
_cell.length_b   1.000
_cell.length_c   1.000
_cell.angle_alpha   90.00
_cell.angle_beta   90.00
_cell.angle_gamma   90.00
#
_symmetry.space_group_name_H-M   'P 1'
#
loop_
_entity.id
_entity.type
_entity.pdbx_description
1 polymer ?
#
loop_
_entity_poly.entity_id
_entity_poly.type
_entity_poly.pdbx_seq_one_letter_code
_entity_poly.pdbx_strand_id
1 'polypeptide(L)'
;MASSVKSDELRLTMTDSLKSPEHKMSSAMTAKGAYAAISYMACAVLLVLFNKAALSSYNFPCANVITLIQMLCSCSILYAMRCWKIISFTAVEPQGIISYNPANLVPLKTLTKTLPLALSYLLYMLVTMESVRSVNVPMYTTLRRTTVAFTMIVEYLLTGQKHSPSVVGSVGTIILGAFIAGARDLSFDAYGYAVVFIANICTAIYLASIARIGKSSGLNSFGLMWCNGIICAPILLFWTSIRGDLEVTMNFTLLFDPGFQVVMLFSCILAFLINYYVFLNTTLNSALTQTICGNLKDLFTIAIGWLLFGGLPFDLLNVVGQSLGFLGSCLYAYCKLQGK
;
A
#
# COMPACT_ATOMS: atom_id res chain seq x y z
N MET A 1 -59.49 19.39 -13.79
CA MET A 1 -58.61 19.97 -12.73
C MET A 1 -57.94 18.92 -11.85
N ALA A 2 -58.43 17.71 -11.72
CA ALA A 2 -57.83 16.68 -10.86
C ALA A 2 -56.64 15.89 -11.47
N SER A 3 -56.44 15.95 -12.81
CA SER A 3 -55.32 15.24 -13.46
C SER A 3 -54.01 16.02 -13.53
N SER A 4 -54.07 17.37 -13.40
CA SER A 4 -52.90 18.24 -13.38
C SER A 4 -52.16 18.22 -12.06
N VAL A 5 -52.87 18.11 -10.93
CA VAL A 5 -52.26 18.09 -9.58
C VAL A 5 -51.50 16.79 -9.35
N LYS A 6 -51.95 15.67 -9.91
CA LYS A 6 -51.26 14.37 -9.74
C LYS A 6 -49.97 14.25 -10.55
N SER A 7 -49.85 15.01 -11.68
CA SER A 7 -48.61 15.05 -12.48
C SER A 7 -47.55 15.96 -11.87
N ASP A 8 -47.95 17.00 -11.15
CA ASP A 8 -46.99 17.91 -10.48
C ASP A 8 -46.49 17.31 -9.16
N GLU A 9 -47.29 16.56 -8.39
CA GLU A 9 -46.80 15.80 -7.23
C GLU A 9 -45.85 14.67 -7.67
N LEU A 10 -46.12 13.99 -8.80
CA LEU A 10 -45.20 12.97 -9.32
C LEU A 10 -43.89 13.55 -9.84
N ARG A 11 -43.91 14.77 -10.38
CA ARG A 11 -42.69 15.50 -10.80
C ARG A 11 -41.90 15.98 -9.58
N LEU A 12 -42.55 16.47 -8.53
CA LEU A 12 -41.91 16.89 -7.28
C LEU A 12 -41.26 15.69 -6.56
N THR A 13 -41.89 14.54 -6.52
CA THR A 13 -41.33 13.31 -5.96
C THR A 13 -40.20 12.72 -6.80
N MET A 14 -40.25 12.88 -8.13
CA MET A 14 -39.12 12.48 -9.01
C MET A 14 -37.93 13.45 -8.96
N THR A 15 -38.15 14.74 -8.77
CA THR A 15 -37.06 15.71 -8.63
C THR A 15 -36.40 15.64 -7.25
N ASP A 16 -37.10 15.24 -6.19
CA ASP A 16 -36.49 14.97 -4.89
C ASP A 16 -35.73 13.63 -4.85
N SER A 17 -36.10 12.66 -5.69
CA SER A 17 -35.35 11.39 -5.80
C SER A 17 -34.13 11.52 -6.74
N LEU A 18 -34.00 12.61 -7.50
CA LEU A 18 -32.84 12.94 -8.35
C LEU A 18 -31.82 13.90 -7.69
N LYS A 19 -32.13 14.47 -6.53
CA LYS A 19 -31.11 14.93 -5.62
C LYS A 19 -30.48 13.69 -5.02
N SER A 20 -29.43 13.18 -5.71
CA SER A 20 -28.46 12.29 -5.09
C SER A 20 -28.15 12.84 -3.70
N PRO A 21 -28.22 12.03 -2.63
CA PRO A 21 -27.75 12.50 -1.34
C PRO A 21 -26.33 13.01 -1.58
N GLU A 22 -26.11 14.30 -1.43
CA GLU A 22 -24.77 14.84 -1.26
C GLU A 22 -24.11 13.89 -0.29
N HIS A 23 -23.12 13.19 -0.80
CA HIS A 23 -22.29 12.29 -0.06
C HIS A 23 -21.71 13.10 1.11
N LYS A 24 -22.44 13.22 2.22
CA LYS A 24 -21.84 13.41 3.53
C LYS A 24 -20.93 12.18 3.66
N MET A 25 -19.72 12.31 3.11
CA MET A 25 -18.66 11.34 3.33
C MET A 25 -18.58 11.22 4.84
N SER A 26 -19.11 10.13 5.36
CA SER A 26 -18.85 9.74 6.73
C SER A 26 -17.33 9.71 6.84
N SER A 27 -16.75 10.74 7.43
CA SER A 27 -15.31 10.84 7.62
C SER A 27 -14.82 9.75 8.59
N ALA A 28 -15.76 9.12 9.31
CA ALA A 28 -15.50 8.05 10.26
C ALA A 28 -15.07 6.75 9.57
N MET A 29 -14.05 6.13 10.13
CA MET A 29 -13.56 4.82 9.68
C MET A 29 -14.61 3.74 9.96
N THR A 30 -14.94 2.94 8.94
CA THR A 30 -15.84 1.78 9.12
C THR A 30 -15.13 0.65 9.85
N ALA A 31 -15.89 -0.27 10.49
CA ALA A 31 -15.32 -1.46 11.12
C ALA A 31 -14.50 -2.31 10.13
N LYS A 32 -14.97 -2.43 8.88
CA LYS A 32 -14.22 -3.10 7.80
C LYS A 32 -12.92 -2.38 7.46
N GLY A 33 -12.93 -1.05 7.45
CA GLY A 33 -11.74 -0.22 7.23
C GLY A 33 -10.72 -0.38 8.36
N ALA A 34 -11.15 -0.40 9.61
CA ALA A 34 -10.30 -0.65 10.76
C ALA A 34 -9.66 -2.06 10.73
N TYR A 35 -10.46 -3.08 10.41
CA TYR A 35 -9.96 -4.44 10.21
C TYR A 35 -8.90 -4.51 9.11
N ALA A 36 -9.14 -3.88 7.96
CA ALA A 36 -8.17 -3.83 6.86
C ALA A 36 -6.85 -3.17 7.28
N ALA A 37 -6.91 -2.05 8.04
CA ALA A 37 -5.74 -1.34 8.54
C ALA A 37 -4.92 -2.19 9.52
N ILE A 38 -5.56 -2.84 10.49
CA ILE A 38 -4.89 -3.70 11.48
C ILE A 38 -4.28 -4.92 10.80
N SER A 39 -5.03 -5.59 9.91
CA SER A 39 -4.55 -6.76 9.16
C SER A 39 -3.37 -6.40 8.26
N TYR A 40 -3.40 -5.24 7.61
CA TYR A 40 -2.26 -4.71 6.85
C TYR A 40 -1.02 -4.59 7.73
N MET A 41 -1.14 -3.92 8.89
CA MET A 41 0.01 -3.73 9.80
C MET A 41 0.58 -5.06 10.28
N ALA A 42 -0.26 -6.00 10.70
CA ALA A 42 0.17 -7.32 11.17
C ALA A 42 0.89 -8.10 10.06
N CYS A 43 0.30 -8.22 8.87
CA CYS A 43 0.92 -8.90 7.73
C CYS A 43 2.23 -8.24 7.31
N ALA A 44 2.30 -6.91 7.37
CA ALA A 44 3.48 -6.17 6.98
C ALA A 44 4.67 -6.39 7.94
N VAL A 45 4.42 -6.40 9.25
CA VAL A 45 5.46 -6.71 10.26
C VAL A 45 5.99 -8.13 10.06
N LEU A 46 5.08 -9.12 9.93
CA LEU A 46 5.47 -10.51 9.70
C LEU A 46 6.26 -10.68 8.40
N LEU A 47 5.82 -10.06 7.29
CA LEU A 47 6.54 -10.12 6.01
C LEU A 47 7.97 -9.58 6.14
N VAL A 48 8.17 -8.47 6.84
CA VAL A 48 9.51 -7.91 7.07
C VAL A 48 10.40 -8.91 7.82
N LEU A 49 9.85 -9.60 8.84
CA LEU A 49 10.60 -10.60 9.61
C LEU A 49 11.00 -11.81 8.75
N PHE A 50 10.06 -12.34 7.95
CA PHE A 50 10.37 -13.46 7.04
C PHE A 50 11.34 -13.07 5.93
N ASN A 51 11.18 -11.88 5.33
CA ASN A 51 12.14 -11.39 4.34
C ASN A 51 13.53 -11.16 4.96
N LYS A 52 13.60 -10.64 6.20
CA LYS A 52 14.86 -10.51 6.93
C LYS A 52 15.49 -11.87 7.22
N ALA A 53 14.71 -12.88 7.59
CA ALA A 53 15.19 -14.23 7.78
C ALA A 53 15.80 -14.80 6.48
N ALA A 54 15.12 -14.65 5.34
CA ALA A 54 15.64 -15.10 4.05
C ALA A 54 16.96 -14.39 3.66
N LEU A 55 17.02 -13.07 3.81
CA LEU A 55 18.17 -12.25 3.40
C LEU A 55 19.35 -12.33 4.37
N SER A 56 19.08 -12.36 5.68
CA SER A 56 20.13 -12.25 6.71
C SER A 56 20.49 -13.59 7.33
N SER A 57 19.51 -14.47 7.63
CA SER A 57 19.81 -15.77 8.27
C SER A 57 20.27 -16.82 7.26
N TYR A 58 19.68 -16.80 6.04
CA TYR A 58 20.08 -17.69 4.95
C TYR A 58 21.07 -17.04 3.98
N ASN A 59 21.39 -15.73 4.14
CA ASN A 59 22.28 -14.97 3.25
C ASN A 59 21.84 -15.03 1.77
N PHE A 60 20.55 -15.02 1.49
CA PHE A 60 20.05 -15.01 0.12
C PHE A 60 20.43 -13.70 -0.59
N PRO A 61 21.13 -13.76 -1.76
CA PRO A 61 21.77 -12.57 -2.32
C PRO A 61 20.84 -11.61 -3.07
N CYS A 62 19.64 -12.08 -3.51
CA CYS A 62 18.83 -11.39 -4.51
C CYS A 62 17.45 -10.97 -3.97
N ALA A 63 17.35 -9.82 -3.29
CA ALA A 63 16.07 -9.29 -2.80
C ALA A 63 15.02 -9.05 -3.91
N ASN A 64 15.47 -8.67 -5.13
CA ASN A 64 14.57 -8.48 -6.27
C ASN A 64 13.87 -9.78 -6.69
N VAL A 65 14.59 -10.92 -6.60
CA VAL A 65 14.03 -12.23 -6.94
C VAL A 65 12.99 -12.65 -5.91
N ILE A 66 13.20 -12.35 -4.61
CA ILE A 66 12.15 -12.58 -3.60
C ILE A 66 10.87 -11.86 -3.99
N THR A 67 10.97 -10.58 -4.36
CA THR A 67 9.80 -9.78 -4.80
C THR A 67 9.15 -10.35 -6.06
N LEU A 68 9.94 -10.82 -7.02
CA LEU A 68 9.44 -11.46 -8.23
C LEU A 68 8.67 -12.75 -7.90
N ILE A 69 9.24 -13.62 -7.08
CA ILE A 69 8.60 -14.89 -6.66
C ILE A 69 7.29 -14.59 -5.91
N GLN A 70 7.29 -13.63 -4.98
CA GLN A 70 6.11 -13.20 -4.26
C GLN A 70 5.01 -12.69 -5.21
N MET A 71 5.38 -11.92 -6.24
CA MET A 71 4.43 -11.39 -7.23
C MET A 71 3.86 -12.51 -8.10
N LEU A 72 4.69 -13.42 -8.60
CA LEU A 72 4.27 -14.58 -9.40
C LEU A 72 3.37 -15.52 -8.58
N CYS A 73 3.73 -15.79 -7.33
CA CYS A 73 2.91 -16.55 -6.39
C CYS A 73 1.55 -15.90 -6.16
N SER A 74 1.53 -14.58 -5.97
CA SER A 74 0.29 -13.82 -5.79
C SER A 74 -0.63 -13.91 -7.01
N CYS A 75 -0.07 -13.78 -8.23
CA CYS A 75 -0.82 -13.95 -9.46
C CYS A 75 -1.35 -15.39 -9.61
N SER A 76 -0.55 -16.39 -9.28
CA SER A 76 -0.95 -17.80 -9.34
C SER A 76 -2.08 -18.13 -8.37
N ILE A 77 -2.01 -17.61 -7.13
CA ILE A 77 -3.07 -17.77 -6.12
C ILE A 77 -4.37 -17.10 -6.60
N LEU A 78 -4.29 -15.85 -7.10
CA LEU A 78 -5.46 -15.15 -7.63
C LEU A 78 -6.09 -15.89 -8.81
N TYR A 79 -5.28 -16.41 -9.71
CA TYR A 79 -5.75 -17.22 -10.84
C TYR A 79 -6.47 -18.48 -10.37
N ALA A 80 -5.87 -19.25 -9.45
CA ALA A 80 -6.46 -20.45 -8.88
C ALA A 80 -7.78 -20.14 -8.16
N MET A 81 -7.82 -19.11 -7.31
CA MET A 81 -9.05 -18.69 -6.60
C MET A 81 -10.16 -18.25 -7.57
N ARG A 82 -9.79 -17.62 -8.69
CA ARG A 82 -10.75 -17.25 -9.73
C ARG A 82 -11.28 -18.48 -10.48
N CYS A 83 -10.40 -19.44 -10.83
CA CYS A 83 -10.80 -20.70 -11.47
C CYS A 83 -11.74 -21.50 -10.58
N TRP A 84 -11.50 -21.53 -9.27
CA TRP A 84 -12.38 -22.19 -8.28
C TRP A 84 -13.64 -21.37 -7.92
N LYS A 85 -13.85 -20.21 -8.58
CA LYS A 85 -14.98 -19.30 -8.35
C LYS A 85 -15.10 -18.81 -6.90
N ILE A 86 -14.00 -18.77 -6.16
CA ILE A 86 -13.96 -18.26 -4.77
C ILE A 86 -14.02 -16.74 -4.77
N ILE A 87 -13.40 -16.09 -5.78
CA ILE A 87 -13.34 -14.63 -5.89
C ILE A 87 -13.85 -14.14 -7.24
N SER A 88 -14.36 -12.91 -7.27
CA SER A 88 -14.61 -12.12 -8.48
C SER A 88 -13.60 -10.97 -8.56
N PHE A 89 -13.32 -10.44 -9.76
CA PHE A 89 -12.44 -9.29 -9.95
C PHE A 89 -13.20 -7.96 -10.07
N THR A 90 -14.52 -8.02 -10.26
CA THR A 90 -15.41 -6.86 -10.40
C THR A 90 -16.26 -6.69 -9.13
N ALA A 91 -16.53 -5.43 -8.78
CA ALA A 91 -17.37 -5.10 -7.62
C ALA A 91 -18.84 -5.45 -7.85
N VAL A 92 -19.30 -5.43 -9.11
CA VAL A 92 -20.65 -5.79 -9.54
C VAL A 92 -20.52 -6.83 -10.65
N GLU A 93 -20.96 -8.05 -10.43
CA GLU A 93 -21.16 -9.01 -11.52
C GLU A 93 -22.40 -8.58 -12.31
N PRO A 94 -22.32 -8.37 -13.64
CA PRO A 94 -23.50 -8.16 -14.46
C PRO A 94 -24.32 -9.44 -14.43
N GLN A 95 -25.48 -9.42 -13.77
CA GLN A 95 -26.47 -10.48 -13.87
C GLN A 95 -26.93 -10.54 -15.33
N GLY A 96 -26.44 -11.51 -16.08
CA GLY A 96 -27.07 -11.82 -17.35
C GLY A 96 -26.19 -12.24 -18.53
N ILE A 97 -24.87 -12.19 -18.49
CA ILE A 97 -24.06 -12.74 -19.58
C ILE A 97 -23.01 -13.68 -19.01
N ILE A 98 -23.41 -14.95 -18.89
CA ILE A 98 -22.49 -16.05 -18.64
C ILE A 98 -21.72 -16.31 -19.94
N SER A 99 -20.75 -15.47 -20.26
CA SER A 99 -19.71 -15.87 -21.19
C SER A 99 -18.60 -16.55 -20.39
N TYR A 100 -18.76 -17.84 -20.21
CA TYR A 100 -17.80 -18.73 -19.56
C TYR A 100 -16.57 -18.94 -20.46
N ASN A 101 -15.76 -17.93 -20.63
CA ASN A 101 -14.38 -18.12 -21.05
C ASN A 101 -13.48 -17.85 -19.85
N PRO A 102 -12.91 -18.89 -19.19
CA PRO A 102 -11.96 -18.72 -18.09
C PRO A 102 -10.74 -17.88 -18.49
N ALA A 103 -10.50 -17.72 -19.79
CA ALA A 103 -9.44 -16.87 -20.34
C ALA A 103 -9.73 -15.35 -20.27
N ASN A 104 -10.97 -14.91 -20.12
CA ASN A 104 -11.32 -13.49 -20.00
C ASN A 104 -11.36 -13.05 -18.52
N LEU A 105 -10.21 -13.07 -17.88
CA LEU A 105 -10.03 -12.69 -16.47
C LEU A 105 -10.35 -11.22 -16.23
N VAL A 106 -9.89 -10.32 -17.10
CA VAL A 106 -10.20 -8.90 -17.10
C VAL A 106 -10.18 -8.38 -18.54
N PRO A 107 -11.17 -7.56 -19.00
CA PRO A 107 -11.16 -6.98 -20.33
C PRO A 107 -9.90 -6.14 -20.58
N LEU A 108 -9.32 -6.23 -21.78
CA LEU A 108 -8.12 -5.46 -22.18
C LEU A 108 -8.32 -3.94 -21.95
N LYS A 109 -9.52 -3.43 -22.21
CA LYS A 109 -9.89 -2.02 -21.96
C LYS A 109 -9.78 -1.64 -20.47
N THR A 110 -10.07 -2.57 -19.54
CA THR A 110 -9.90 -2.33 -18.10
C THR A 110 -8.43 -2.42 -17.72
N LEU A 111 -7.67 -3.36 -18.32
CA LEU A 111 -6.23 -3.47 -18.10
C LEU A 111 -5.50 -2.20 -18.54
N THR A 112 -5.87 -1.60 -19.68
CA THR A 112 -5.28 -0.30 -20.11
C THR A 112 -5.62 0.84 -19.17
N LYS A 113 -6.80 0.85 -18.55
CA LYS A 113 -7.17 1.85 -17.52
C LYS A 113 -6.36 1.71 -16.23
N THR A 114 -5.86 0.51 -15.92
CA THR A 114 -5.01 0.27 -14.74
C THR A 114 -3.52 0.43 -15.03
N LEU A 115 -3.13 0.65 -16.29
CA LEU A 115 -1.73 0.88 -16.68
C LEU A 115 -1.05 2.02 -15.89
N PRO A 116 -1.68 3.21 -15.66
CA PRO A 116 -1.06 4.27 -14.86
C PRO A 116 -0.75 3.82 -13.42
N LEU A 117 -1.59 2.95 -12.85
CA LEU A 117 -1.35 2.38 -11.52
C LEU A 117 -0.11 1.47 -11.52
N ALA A 118 0.00 0.58 -12.50
CA ALA A 118 1.15 -0.32 -12.60
C ALA A 118 2.46 0.43 -12.88
N LEU A 119 2.42 1.47 -13.72
CA LEU A 119 3.59 2.33 -13.97
C LEU A 119 4.00 3.11 -12.72
N SER A 120 3.03 3.66 -11.97
CA SER A 120 3.34 4.34 -10.70
C SER A 120 3.91 3.38 -9.65
N TYR A 121 3.47 2.12 -9.62
CA TYR A 121 4.04 1.08 -8.77
C TYR A 121 5.49 0.76 -9.12
N LEU A 122 5.78 0.56 -10.41
CA LEU A 122 7.16 0.29 -10.86
C LEU A 122 8.10 1.45 -10.56
N LEU A 123 7.66 2.69 -10.83
CA LEU A 123 8.44 3.89 -10.52
C LEU A 123 8.68 4.01 -9.01
N TYR A 124 7.64 3.85 -8.20
CA TYR A 124 7.75 3.80 -6.74
C TYR A 124 8.77 2.75 -6.28
N MET A 125 8.69 1.55 -6.82
CA MET A 125 9.57 0.45 -6.45
C MET A 125 11.04 0.75 -6.80
N LEU A 126 11.31 1.20 -8.02
CA LEU A 126 12.68 1.51 -8.48
C LEU A 126 13.32 2.64 -7.65
N VAL A 127 12.59 3.75 -7.46
CA VAL A 127 13.11 4.90 -6.70
C VAL A 127 13.27 4.55 -5.21
N THR A 128 12.38 3.72 -4.66
CA THR A 128 12.51 3.25 -3.28
C THR A 128 13.76 2.37 -3.09
N MET A 129 14.06 1.49 -4.03
CA MET A 129 15.27 0.66 -4.00
C MET A 129 16.54 1.53 -4.00
N GLU A 130 16.59 2.58 -4.83
CA GLU A 130 17.71 3.51 -4.89
C GLU A 130 17.80 4.33 -3.60
N SER A 131 16.68 4.77 -3.04
CA SER A 131 16.66 5.55 -1.80
C SER A 131 17.18 4.78 -0.58
N VAL A 132 16.96 3.46 -0.52
CA VAL A 132 17.53 2.61 0.55
C VAL A 132 19.05 2.48 0.43
N ARG A 133 19.59 2.55 -0.79
CA ARG A 133 21.02 2.46 -1.03
C ARG A 133 21.77 3.76 -0.74
N SER A 134 21.11 4.89 -0.96
CA SER A 134 21.72 6.21 -0.92
C SER A 134 21.80 6.81 0.48
N VAL A 135 21.09 6.27 1.48
CA VAL A 135 21.05 6.81 2.85
C VAL A 135 21.14 5.67 3.86
N ASN A 136 21.70 5.93 5.04
CA ASN A 136 21.74 4.95 6.12
C ASN A 136 20.29 4.59 6.59
N VAL A 137 20.10 3.36 7.07
CA VAL A 137 18.78 2.80 7.41
C VAL A 137 18.01 3.64 8.46
N PRO A 138 18.62 4.14 9.56
CA PRO A 138 17.93 4.99 10.51
C PRO A 138 17.41 6.28 9.89
N MET A 139 18.22 6.95 9.07
CA MET A 139 17.82 8.19 8.42
C MET A 139 16.81 7.96 7.31
N TYR A 140 16.95 6.88 6.54
CA TYR A 140 15.94 6.45 5.59
C TYR A 140 14.56 6.31 6.24
N THR A 141 14.44 5.57 7.35
CA THR A 141 13.17 5.37 8.04
C THR A 141 12.59 6.68 8.58
N THR A 142 13.44 7.57 9.06
CA THR A 142 13.05 8.90 9.53
C THR A 142 12.49 9.77 8.40
N LEU A 143 13.22 9.88 7.28
CA LEU A 143 12.78 10.65 6.11
C LEU A 143 11.51 10.06 5.47
N ARG A 144 11.36 8.74 5.46
CA ARG A 144 10.16 8.06 4.93
C ARG A 144 8.87 8.44 5.67
N ARG A 145 8.94 8.86 6.93
CA ARG A 145 7.75 9.35 7.66
C ARG A 145 7.15 10.61 7.07
N THR A 146 7.96 11.44 6.41
CA THR A 146 7.47 12.64 5.73
C THR A 146 6.58 12.30 4.51
N THR A 147 6.55 11.03 4.05
CA THR A 147 5.62 10.56 3.02
C THR A 147 4.16 10.94 3.34
N VAL A 148 3.80 11.02 4.61
CA VAL A 148 2.44 11.40 5.04
C VAL A 148 2.05 12.78 4.51
N ALA A 149 2.97 13.76 4.54
CA ALA A 149 2.71 15.11 4.00
C ALA A 149 2.49 15.06 2.48
N PHE A 150 3.37 14.37 1.77
CA PHE A 150 3.24 14.21 0.31
C PHE A 150 1.95 13.47 -0.06
N THR A 151 1.59 12.43 0.68
CA THR A 151 0.35 11.68 0.45
C THR A 151 -0.87 12.55 0.67
N MET A 152 -0.89 13.37 1.71
CA MET A 152 -1.99 14.30 1.99
C MET A 152 -2.18 15.31 0.84
N ILE A 153 -1.08 15.87 0.32
CA ILE A 153 -1.11 16.81 -0.80
C ILE A 153 -1.56 16.12 -2.10
N VAL A 154 -0.93 14.99 -2.45
CA VAL A 154 -1.23 14.26 -3.68
C VAL A 154 -2.65 13.70 -3.66
N GLU A 155 -3.13 13.21 -2.53
CA GLU A 155 -4.51 12.75 -2.37
C GLU A 155 -5.50 13.89 -2.60
N TYR A 156 -5.25 15.07 -2.06
CA TYR A 156 -6.06 16.26 -2.33
C TYR A 156 -6.07 16.62 -3.83
N LEU A 157 -4.91 16.62 -4.49
CA LEU A 157 -4.79 16.95 -5.91
C LEU A 157 -5.47 15.93 -6.84
N LEU A 158 -5.35 14.62 -6.55
CA LEU A 158 -5.85 13.56 -7.41
C LEU A 158 -7.31 13.17 -7.15
N THR A 159 -7.77 13.27 -5.90
CA THR A 159 -9.12 12.83 -5.49
C THR A 159 -10.02 13.96 -5.04
N GLY A 160 -9.47 15.18 -4.84
CA GLY A 160 -10.20 16.32 -4.29
C GLY A 160 -10.58 16.18 -2.82
N GLN A 161 -10.06 15.16 -2.11
CA GLN A 161 -10.42 14.91 -0.72
C GLN A 161 -9.82 15.97 0.19
N LYS A 162 -10.70 16.73 0.87
CA LYS A 162 -10.29 17.71 1.89
C LYS A 162 -10.08 17.03 3.24
N HIS A 163 -9.06 17.47 3.95
CA HIS A 163 -8.73 16.99 5.29
C HIS A 163 -9.14 18.02 6.34
N SER A 164 -9.64 17.56 7.50
CA SER A 164 -9.99 18.45 8.62
C SER A 164 -8.73 19.06 9.25
N PRO A 165 -8.84 20.24 9.91
CA PRO A 165 -7.70 20.84 10.63
C PRO A 165 -7.06 19.90 11.66
N SER A 166 -7.87 19.06 12.32
CA SER A 166 -7.37 18.06 13.29
C SER A 166 -6.49 16.99 12.63
N VAL A 167 -6.86 16.55 11.41
CA VAL A 167 -6.03 15.62 10.62
C VAL A 167 -4.75 16.31 10.17
N VAL A 168 -4.80 17.55 9.72
CA VAL A 168 -3.61 18.33 9.34
C VAL A 168 -2.67 18.50 10.54
N GLY A 169 -3.21 18.80 11.72
CA GLY A 169 -2.43 18.91 12.96
C GLY A 169 -1.74 17.61 13.35
N SER A 170 -2.43 16.47 13.22
CA SER A 170 -1.82 15.14 13.49
C SER A 170 -0.68 14.80 12.52
N VAL A 171 -0.83 15.14 11.23
CA VAL A 171 0.23 15.01 10.23
C VAL A 171 1.41 15.94 10.56
N GLY A 172 1.15 17.19 10.98
CA GLY A 172 2.18 18.10 11.45
C GLY A 172 2.99 17.55 12.62
N THR A 173 2.33 16.88 13.58
CA THR A 173 2.99 16.20 14.70
C THR A 173 3.90 15.06 14.24
N ILE A 174 3.47 14.25 13.25
CA ILE A 174 4.30 13.18 12.67
C ILE A 174 5.56 13.77 12.01
N ILE A 175 5.40 14.85 11.24
CA ILE A 175 6.51 15.51 10.55
C ILE A 175 7.49 16.11 11.55
N LEU A 176 6.99 16.78 12.59
CA LEU A 176 7.83 17.31 13.67
C LEU A 176 8.65 16.20 14.34
N GLY A 177 8.01 15.05 14.62
CA GLY A 177 8.70 13.86 15.14
C GLY A 177 9.82 13.37 14.21
N ALA A 178 9.60 13.38 12.90
CA ALA A 178 10.62 13.01 11.93
C ALA A 178 11.80 14.00 11.92
N PHE A 179 11.55 15.30 12.01
CA PHE A 179 12.60 16.31 12.10
C PHE A 179 13.43 16.16 13.38
N ILE A 180 12.80 15.93 14.52
CA ILE A 180 13.51 15.72 15.80
C ILE A 180 14.35 14.44 15.74
N ALA A 181 13.81 13.33 15.19
CA ALA A 181 14.56 12.09 15.04
C ALA A 181 15.78 12.22 14.12
N GLY A 182 15.70 13.08 13.09
CA GLY A 182 16.79 13.34 12.14
C GLY A 182 17.74 14.46 12.53
N ALA A 183 17.48 15.20 13.62
CA ALA A 183 18.23 16.43 13.97
C ALA A 183 19.72 16.23 14.26
N ARG A 184 20.16 15.00 14.54
CA ARG A 184 21.58 14.64 14.78
C ARG A 184 22.21 13.86 13.65
N ASP A 185 21.64 13.88 12.45
CA ASP A 185 22.28 13.22 11.32
C ASP A 185 23.53 14.02 10.88
N LEU A 186 24.69 13.46 11.24
CA LEU A 186 26.00 14.01 10.87
C LEU A 186 26.43 13.56 9.47
N SER A 187 25.66 12.68 8.81
CA SER A 187 25.96 12.10 7.50
C SER A 187 25.09 12.69 6.38
N PHE A 188 24.80 14.01 6.45
CA PHE A 188 23.98 14.67 5.45
C PHE A 188 24.56 14.48 4.03
N ASP A 189 23.80 13.78 3.19
CA ASP A 189 24.05 13.68 1.75
C ASP A 189 22.86 14.23 0.96
N ALA A 190 23.07 15.35 0.28
CA ALA A 190 22.03 16.02 -0.48
C ALA A 190 21.41 15.13 -1.57
N TYR A 191 22.23 14.30 -2.23
CA TYR A 191 21.73 13.36 -3.24
C TYR A 191 20.82 12.30 -2.61
N GLY A 192 21.30 11.64 -1.54
CA GLY A 192 20.54 10.62 -0.85
C GLY A 192 19.20 11.15 -0.31
N TYR A 193 19.20 12.33 0.30
CA TYR A 193 17.97 12.99 0.78
C TYR A 193 17.01 13.30 -0.37
N ALA A 194 17.50 13.86 -1.48
CA ALA A 194 16.67 14.15 -2.66
C ALA A 194 16.01 12.87 -3.20
N VAL A 195 16.75 11.76 -3.31
CA VAL A 195 16.24 10.47 -3.78
C VAL A 195 15.16 9.94 -2.84
N VAL A 196 15.31 10.06 -1.51
CA VAL A 196 14.27 9.65 -0.54
C VAL A 196 13.02 10.51 -0.69
N PHE A 197 13.13 11.83 -0.87
CA PHE A 197 11.96 12.69 -1.10
C PHE A 197 11.26 12.36 -2.41
N ILE A 198 11.98 12.06 -3.49
CA ILE A 198 11.38 11.59 -4.74
C ILE A 198 10.67 10.25 -4.51
N ALA A 199 11.25 9.32 -3.76
CA ALA A 199 10.61 8.06 -3.38
C ALA A 199 9.31 8.29 -2.60
N ASN A 200 9.27 9.28 -1.70
CA ASN A 200 8.07 9.65 -0.94
C ASN A 200 6.96 10.19 -1.86
N ILE A 201 7.31 11.03 -2.83
CA ILE A 201 6.38 11.54 -3.82
C ILE A 201 5.83 10.40 -4.71
N CYS A 202 6.70 9.51 -5.20
CA CYS A 202 6.30 8.35 -6.00
C CYS A 202 5.38 7.41 -5.20
N THR A 203 5.66 7.20 -3.91
CA THR A 203 4.80 6.42 -3.01
C THR A 203 3.42 7.07 -2.88
N ALA A 204 3.38 8.38 -2.67
CA ALA A 204 2.15 9.14 -2.55
C ALA A 204 1.30 9.06 -3.83
N ILE A 205 1.93 9.21 -5.00
CA ILE A 205 1.28 9.08 -6.32
C ILE A 205 0.71 7.66 -6.49
N TYR A 206 1.48 6.63 -6.16
CA TYR A 206 1.03 5.24 -6.25
C TYR A 206 -0.20 4.98 -5.39
N LEU A 207 -0.15 5.35 -4.10
CA LEU A 207 -1.26 5.13 -3.16
C LEU A 207 -2.51 5.95 -3.54
N ALA A 208 -2.34 7.20 -3.94
CA ALA A 208 -3.45 8.04 -4.41
C ALA A 208 -4.04 7.51 -5.74
N SER A 209 -3.21 6.90 -6.60
CA SER A 209 -3.66 6.22 -7.82
C SER A 209 -4.51 4.99 -7.50
N ILE A 210 -4.16 4.20 -6.47
CA ILE A 210 -5.02 3.10 -5.98
C ILE A 210 -6.38 3.65 -5.56
N ALA A 211 -6.41 4.70 -4.74
CA ALA A 211 -7.65 5.30 -4.24
C ALA A 211 -8.54 5.82 -5.39
N ARG A 212 -7.95 6.46 -6.40
CA ARG A 212 -8.64 7.00 -7.57
C ARG A 212 -9.14 5.90 -8.50
N ILE A 213 -8.26 4.98 -8.91
CA ILE A 213 -8.57 3.93 -9.88
C ILE A 213 -9.49 2.87 -9.25
N GLY A 214 -9.33 2.58 -7.95
CA GLY A 214 -10.23 1.70 -7.22
C GLY A 214 -11.68 2.16 -7.25
N LYS A 215 -11.92 3.49 -7.19
CA LYS A 215 -13.27 4.07 -7.28
C LYS A 215 -13.81 4.12 -8.73
N SER A 216 -12.95 4.25 -9.74
CA SER A 216 -13.35 4.51 -11.13
C SER A 216 -13.34 3.28 -12.03
N SER A 217 -12.62 2.22 -11.68
CA SER A 217 -12.43 1.05 -12.55
C SER A 217 -13.54 0.01 -12.48
N GLY A 218 -14.36 0.04 -11.40
CA GLY A 218 -15.32 -1.03 -11.10
C GLY A 218 -14.68 -2.35 -10.67
N LEU A 219 -13.36 -2.36 -10.44
CA LEU A 219 -12.62 -3.50 -9.91
C LEU A 219 -12.67 -3.50 -8.38
N ASN A 220 -12.71 -4.69 -7.80
CA ASN A 220 -12.46 -4.86 -6.37
C ASN A 220 -10.94 -4.95 -6.09
N SER A 221 -10.54 -5.10 -4.82
CA SER A 221 -9.13 -5.19 -4.42
C SER A 221 -8.38 -6.34 -5.09
N PHE A 222 -9.03 -7.50 -5.30
CA PHE A 222 -8.44 -8.64 -6.02
C PHE A 222 -8.22 -8.33 -7.50
N GLY A 223 -9.17 -7.64 -8.15
CA GLY A 223 -9.05 -7.23 -9.55
C GLY A 223 -7.93 -6.20 -9.76
N LEU A 224 -7.80 -5.22 -8.85
CA LEU A 224 -6.69 -4.25 -8.89
C LEU A 224 -5.34 -4.94 -8.68
N MET A 225 -5.25 -5.86 -7.73
CA MET A 225 -4.05 -6.64 -7.45
C MET A 225 -3.66 -7.51 -8.65
N TRP A 226 -4.64 -8.16 -9.29
CA TRP A 226 -4.45 -8.95 -10.51
C TRP A 226 -3.89 -8.11 -11.66
N CYS A 227 -4.53 -6.98 -11.98
CA CYS A 227 -4.08 -6.09 -13.06
C CYS A 227 -2.67 -5.57 -12.80
N ASN A 228 -2.38 -5.15 -11.57
CA ASN A 228 -1.05 -4.68 -11.20
C ASN A 228 0.00 -5.79 -11.35
N GLY A 229 -0.30 -7.00 -10.87
CA GLY A 229 0.61 -8.15 -10.96
C GLY A 229 0.91 -8.57 -12.40
N ILE A 230 -0.11 -8.71 -13.25
CA ILE A 230 0.04 -9.12 -14.66
C ILE A 230 0.86 -8.11 -15.49
N ILE A 231 0.74 -6.82 -15.18
CA ILE A 231 1.53 -5.80 -15.89
C ILE A 231 2.96 -5.74 -15.34
N CYS A 232 3.13 -5.79 -14.02
CA CYS A 232 4.43 -5.58 -13.39
C CYS A 232 5.34 -6.84 -13.40
N ALA A 233 4.76 -8.06 -13.30
CA ALA A 233 5.55 -9.28 -13.22
C ALA A 233 6.46 -9.52 -14.45
N PRO A 234 6.00 -9.35 -15.72
CA PRO A 234 6.88 -9.48 -16.88
C PRO A 234 8.01 -8.45 -16.89
N ILE A 235 7.73 -7.22 -16.47
CA ILE A 235 8.73 -6.13 -16.45
C ILE A 235 9.78 -6.42 -15.37
N LEU A 236 9.35 -6.89 -14.20
CA LEU A 236 10.25 -7.26 -13.12
C LEU A 236 11.06 -8.51 -13.46
N LEU A 237 10.47 -9.49 -14.15
CA LEU A 237 11.18 -10.66 -14.67
C LEU A 237 12.28 -10.26 -15.66
N PHE A 238 11.97 -9.37 -16.59
CA PHE A 238 12.94 -8.85 -17.55
C PHE A 238 14.08 -8.10 -16.84
N TRP A 239 13.74 -7.27 -15.86
CA TRP A 239 14.72 -6.54 -15.05
C TRP A 239 15.66 -7.45 -14.27
N THR A 240 15.13 -8.47 -13.58
CA THR A 240 15.94 -9.43 -12.81
C THR A 240 16.81 -10.30 -13.72
N SER A 241 16.33 -10.60 -14.94
CA SER A 241 17.10 -11.35 -15.95
C SER A 241 18.31 -10.54 -16.44
N ILE A 242 18.13 -9.25 -16.79
CA ILE A 242 19.23 -8.39 -17.25
C ILE A 242 20.29 -8.18 -16.16
N ARG A 243 19.85 -8.09 -14.90
CA ARG A 243 20.78 -7.94 -13.76
C ARG A 243 21.56 -9.20 -13.41
N GLY A 244 21.24 -10.35 -14.03
CA GLY A 244 21.81 -11.64 -13.67
C GLY A 244 21.34 -12.19 -12.31
N ASP A 245 20.37 -11.53 -11.65
CA ASP A 245 19.87 -11.95 -10.33
C ASP A 245 19.26 -13.36 -10.37
N LEU A 246 18.73 -13.80 -11.52
CA LEU A 246 18.18 -15.17 -11.70
C LEU A 246 19.28 -16.22 -11.73
N GLU A 247 20.38 -15.98 -12.42
CA GLU A 247 21.53 -16.88 -12.48
C GLU A 247 22.15 -17.07 -11.09
N VAL A 248 22.36 -15.98 -10.37
CA VAL A 248 22.84 -15.99 -8.97
C VAL A 248 21.89 -16.81 -8.08
N THR A 249 20.57 -16.67 -8.28
CA THR A 249 19.56 -17.42 -7.52
C THR A 249 19.61 -18.92 -7.82
N MET A 250 19.74 -19.30 -9.09
CA MET A 250 19.80 -20.72 -9.48
C MET A 250 21.05 -21.43 -8.92
N ASN A 251 22.15 -20.69 -8.73
CA ASN A 251 23.40 -21.20 -8.16
C ASN A 251 23.44 -21.09 -6.62
N PHE A 252 22.36 -20.65 -5.98
CA PHE A 252 22.31 -20.50 -4.52
C PHE A 252 22.25 -21.89 -3.83
N THR A 253 23.24 -22.18 -2.98
CA THR A 253 23.44 -23.50 -2.39
C THR A 253 22.30 -23.97 -1.48
N LEU A 254 21.63 -23.05 -0.77
CA LEU A 254 20.53 -23.34 0.14
C LEU A 254 19.15 -23.23 -0.52
N LEU A 255 19.07 -23.13 -1.87
CA LEU A 255 17.80 -22.98 -2.58
C LEU A 255 16.80 -24.11 -2.27
N PHE A 256 17.31 -25.35 -2.10
CA PHE A 256 16.51 -26.53 -1.80
C PHE A 256 16.52 -26.93 -0.31
N ASP A 257 17.11 -26.09 0.56
CA ASP A 257 17.03 -26.33 2.00
C ASP A 257 15.58 -26.22 2.49
N PRO A 258 15.04 -27.22 3.21
CA PRO A 258 13.66 -27.19 3.68
C PRO A 258 13.33 -25.98 4.54
N GLY A 259 14.28 -25.51 5.36
CA GLY A 259 14.09 -24.31 6.19
C GLY A 259 13.94 -23.05 5.34
N PHE A 260 14.80 -22.89 4.32
CA PHE A 260 14.69 -21.76 3.38
C PHE A 260 13.38 -21.79 2.60
N GLN A 261 12.95 -22.97 2.11
CA GLN A 261 11.70 -23.12 1.38
C GLN A 261 10.47 -22.77 2.23
N VAL A 262 10.45 -23.17 3.50
CA VAL A 262 9.38 -22.80 4.44
C VAL A 262 9.34 -21.29 4.65
N VAL A 263 10.49 -20.64 4.87
CA VAL A 263 10.58 -19.18 5.00
C VAL A 263 10.06 -18.48 3.74
N MET A 264 10.46 -18.95 2.56
CA MET A 264 9.99 -18.39 1.28
C MET A 264 8.48 -18.59 1.07
N LEU A 265 7.94 -19.75 1.44
CA LEU A 265 6.50 -20.02 1.34
C LEU A 265 5.70 -19.06 2.21
N PHE A 266 6.07 -18.89 3.50
CA PHE A 266 5.41 -17.93 4.38
C PHE A 266 5.57 -16.49 3.87
N SER A 267 6.74 -16.14 3.36
CA SER A 267 6.99 -14.83 2.73
C SER A 267 6.05 -14.60 1.53
N CYS A 268 5.83 -15.59 0.67
CA CYS A 268 4.89 -15.49 -0.46
C CYS A 268 3.43 -15.35 0.00
N ILE A 269 3.00 -16.12 1.00
CA ILE A 269 1.64 -16.02 1.56
C ILE A 269 1.42 -14.63 2.17
N LEU A 270 2.36 -14.16 2.98
CA LEU A 270 2.29 -12.84 3.60
C LEU A 270 2.34 -11.71 2.58
N ALA A 271 3.13 -11.86 1.49
CA ALA A 271 3.17 -10.91 0.39
C ALA A 271 1.82 -10.84 -0.37
N PHE A 272 1.16 -11.99 -0.57
CA PHE A 272 -0.19 -12.02 -1.10
C PHE A 272 -1.17 -11.26 -0.20
N LEU A 273 -1.16 -11.54 1.11
CA LEU A 273 -2.05 -10.92 2.08
C LEU A 273 -1.80 -9.42 2.21
N ILE A 274 -0.53 -8.99 2.30
CA ILE A 274 -0.21 -7.56 2.43
C ILE A 274 -0.63 -6.79 1.17
N ASN A 275 -0.40 -7.32 -0.03
CA ASN A 275 -0.84 -6.69 -1.27
C ASN A 275 -2.36 -6.53 -1.29
N TYR A 276 -3.11 -7.58 -0.92
CA TYR A 276 -4.56 -7.50 -0.79
C TYR A 276 -4.98 -6.40 0.18
N TYR A 277 -4.39 -6.35 1.39
CA TYR A 277 -4.76 -5.35 2.39
C TYR A 277 -4.30 -3.94 2.03
N VAL A 278 -3.22 -3.75 1.27
CA VAL A 278 -2.85 -2.43 0.74
C VAL A 278 -3.94 -1.89 -0.17
N PHE A 279 -4.40 -2.68 -1.14
CA PHE A 279 -5.48 -2.26 -2.03
C PHE A 279 -6.79 -2.06 -1.26
N LEU A 280 -7.15 -2.99 -0.38
CA LEU A 280 -8.37 -2.92 0.41
C LEU A 280 -8.38 -1.71 1.35
N ASN A 281 -7.32 -1.50 2.12
CA ASN A 281 -7.23 -0.38 3.07
C ASN A 281 -7.23 0.97 2.35
N THR A 282 -6.51 1.09 1.24
CA THR A 282 -6.45 2.32 0.45
C THR A 282 -7.81 2.65 -0.19
N THR A 283 -8.55 1.64 -0.66
CA THR A 283 -9.87 1.84 -1.30
C THR A 283 -10.99 2.08 -0.29
N LEU A 284 -10.98 1.40 0.86
CA LEU A 284 -11.99 1.56 1.90
C LEU A 284 -11.80 2.82 2.75
N ASN A 285 -10.55 3.14 3.05
CA ASN A 285 -10.20 4.29 3.88
C ASN A 285 -9.68 5.45 3.00
N SER A 286 -8.35 5.56 2.86
CA SER A 286 -7.69 6.54 1.99
C SER A 286 -6.20 6.22 1.83
N ALA A 287 -5.55 6.88 0.86
CA ALA A 287 -4.10 6.82 0.69
C ALA A 287 -3.36 7.34 1.93
N LEU A 288 -3.87 8.42 2.54
CA LEU A 288 -3.31 8.98 3.78
C LEU A 288 -3.39 7.97 4.94
N THR A 289 -4.53 7.31 5.13
CA THR A 289 -4.68 6.26 6.16
C THR A 289 -3.68 5.13 5.92
N GLN A 290 -3.53 4.67 4.67
CA GLN A 290 -2.57 3.63 4.32
C GLN A 290 -1.13 4.03 4.66
N THR A 291 -0.73 5.28 4.38
CA THR A 291 0.61 5.79 4.69
C THR A 291 0.85 5.86 6.21
N ILE A 292 -0.13 6.29 6.97
CA ILE A 292 -0.02 6.36 8.44
C ILE A 292 0.06 4.98 9.07
N CYS A 293 -0.73 4.01 8.57
CA CYS A 293 -0.59 2.61 8.98
C CYS A 293 0.81 2.05 8.63
N GLY A 294 1.39 2.50 7.50
CA GLY A 294 2.77 2.19 7.14
C GLY A 294 3.78 2.71 8.17
N ASN A 295 3.63 3.94 8.62
CA ASN A 295 4.50 4.51 9.66
C ASN A 295 4.32 3.82 11.02
N LEU A 296 3.08 3.46 11.38
CA LEU A 296 2.78 2.72 12.62
C LEU A 296 3.41 1.32 12.62
N LYS A 297 3.30 0.58 11.52
CA LYS A 297 3.92 -0.76 11.42
C LYS A 297 5.43 -0.71 11.63
N ASP A 298 6.09 0.35 11.14
CA ASP A 298 7.54 0.50 11.26
C ASP A 298 7.97 0.60 12.73
N LEU A 299 7.17 1.26 13.58
CA LEU A 299 7.40 1.27 15.02
C LEU A 299 7.35 -0.13 15.63
N PHE A 300 6.30 -0.91 15.30
CA PHE A 300 6.18 -2.28 15.77
C PHE A 300 7.31 -3.16 15.24
N THR A 301 7.71 -2.98 13.98
CA THR A 301 8.84 -3.70 13.39
C THR A 301 10.15 -3.41 14.12
N ILE A 302 10.40 -2.14 14.46
CA ILE A 302 11.59 -1.73 15.22
C ILE A 302 11.55 -2.34 16.63
N ALA A 303 10.42 -2.24 17.34
CA ALA A 303 10.26 -2.76 18.68
C ALA A 303 10.46 -4.29 18.75
N ILE A 304 9.83 -5.05 17.85
CA ILE A 304 9.97 -6.50 17.74
C ILE A 304 11.38 -6.88 17.26
N GLY A 305 11.93 -6.14 16.31
CA GLY A 305 13.30 -6.34 15.83
C GLY A 305 14.33 -6.17 16.94
N TRP A 306 14.16 -5.16 17.80
CA TRP A 306 15.01 -4.96 18.96
C TRP A 306 14.87 -6.08 19.99
N LEU A 307 13.64 -6.54 20.25
CA LEU A 307 13.37 -7.63 21.19
C LEU A 307 13.98 -8.96 20.73
N LEU A 308 13.92 -9.25 19.41
CA LEU A 308 14.36 -10.54 18.86
C LEU A 308 15.85 -10.57 18.50
N PHE A 309 16.42 -9.48 18.06
CA PHE A 309 17.78 -9.42 17.49
C PHE A 309 18.75 -8.55 18.31
N GLY A 310 18.24 -7.70 19.22
CA GLY A 310 19.06 -6.76 20.00
C GLY A 310 19.76 -5.68 19.16
N GLY A 311 20.65 -4.90 19.81
CA GLY A 311 21.68 -4.14 19.07
C GLY A 311 21.30 -2.78 18.47
N LEU A 312 20.19 -2.16 18.86
CA LEU A 312 19.92 -0.76 18.47
C LEU A 312 20.69 0.21 19.39
N PRO A 313 21.57 1.08 18.85
CA PRO A 313 22.18 2.13 19.65
C PRO A 313 21.09 3.08 20.15
N PHE A 314 21.09 3.33 21.48
CA PHE A 314 20.15 4.24 22.12
C PHE A 314 20.52 5.68 21.77
N ASP A 315 19.65 6.36 21.00
CA ASP A 315 19.70 7.80 20.77
C ASP A 315 18.41 8.45 21.30
N LEU A 316 18.55 9.29 22.31
CA LEU A 316 17.43 9.95 22.98
C LEU A 316 16.57 10.77 22.02
N LEU A 317 17.18 11.52 21.07
CA LEU A 317 16.43 12.32 20.10
C LEU A 317 15.67 11.46 19.12
N ASN A 318 16.25 10.34 18.71
CA ASN A 318 15.56 9.37 17.85
C ASN A 318 14.34 8.78 18.61
N VAL A 319 14.50 8.36 19.87
CA VAL A 319 13.39 7.84 20.69
C VAL A 319 12.29 8.88 20.88
N VAL A 320 12.62 10.12 21.21
CA VAL A 320 11.66 11.23 21.35
C VAL A 320 10.93 11.49 20.04
N GLY A 321 11.66 11.60 18.92
CA GLY A 321 11.08 11.81 17.61
C GLY A 321 10.17 10.65 17.16
N GLN A 322 10.58 9.41 17.44
CA GLN A 322 9.78 8.21 17.20
C GLN A 322 8.48 8.23 18.02
N SER A 323 8.56 8.58 19.31
CA SER A 323 7.41 8.67 20.21
C SER A 323 6.43 9.75 19.77
N LEU A 324 6.94 10.90 19.31
CA LEU A 324 6.11 11.99 18.79
C LEU A 324 5.42 11.59 17.48
N GLY A 325 6.12 10.91 16.58
CA GLY A 325 5.52 10.36 15.35
C GLY A 325 4.42 9.33 15.62
N PHE A 326 4.61 8.49 16.66
CA PHE A 326 3.57 7.56 17.12
C PHE A 326 2.35 8.30 17.69
N LEU A 327 2.57 9.30 18.55
CA LEU A 327 1.51 10.12 19.10
C LEU A 327 0.69 10.78 17.98
N GLY A 328 1.34 11.38 16.99
CA GLY A 328 0.67 11.98 15.83
C GLY A 328 -0.17 10.95 15.05
N SER A 329 0.34 9.71 14.89
CA SER A 329 -0.40 8.64 14.24
C SER A 329 -1.62 8.17 15.05
N CYS A 330 -1.50 8.11 16.38
CA CYS A 330 -2.64 7.84 17.27
C CYS A 330 -3.69 8.95 17.24
N LEU A 331 -3.27 10.22 17.24
CA LEU A 331 -4.17 11.36 17.08
C LEU A 331 -4.93 11.29 15.75
N TYR A 332 -4.25 10.95 14.66
CA TYR A 332 -4.91 10.74 13.36
C TYR A 332 -5.96 9.63 13.45
N ALA A 333 -5.58 8.47 14.00
CA ALA A 333 -6.51 7.34 14.13
C ALA A 333 -7.75 7.73 14.96
N TYR A 334 -7.55 8.45 16.06
CA TYR A 334 -8.63 8.96 16.89
C TYR A 334 -9.54 9.94 16.13
N CYS A 335 -8.98 10.92 15.41
CA CYS A 335 -9.76 11.84 14.58
C CYS A 335 -10.58 11.09 13.52
N LYS A 336 -9.96 10.07 12.89
CA LYS A 336 -10.62 9.27 11.84
C LYS A 336 -11.74 8.40 12.39
N LEU A 337 -11.59 7.85 13.61
CA LEU A 337 -12.64 7.08 14.27
C LEU A 337 -13.82 7.96 14.70
N GLN A 338 -13.56 9.20 15.12
CA GLN A 338 -14.61 10.17 15.49
C GLN A 338 -15.28 10.83 14.29
N GLY A 339 -14.80 10.65 13.08
CA GLY A 339 -15.36 11.28 11.89
C GLY A 339 -15.03 12.79 11.80
N LYS A 340 -13.94 13.22 12.42
CA LYS A 340 -13.44 14.60 12.39
C LYS A 340 -12.45 14.84 11.27
#